data_50b4634883716a7ff9cd38f506d78bf7
#
_entry.id   50b4634883716a7ff9cd38f506d78bf7
#
_cell.length_a   1.000
_cell.length_b   1.000
_cell.length_c   1.000
_cell.angle_alpha   90.00
_cell.angle_beta   90.00
_cell.angle_gamma   90.00
#
_symmetry.space_group_name_H-M   'P 1'
#
loop_
_entity.id
_entity.type
_entity.pdbx_description
1 polymer ?
#
loop_
_entity_poly.entity_id
_entity_poly.type
_entity_poly.pdbx_seq_one_letter_code
_entity_poly.pdbx_strand_id
1 'polypeptide(L)'
;MSAGYSVGFAFGSHLLVPPKSPQKSVLQNSAQLGQKSWAVNQVAEQSGDSRVQVQRYIRLTELIPELLDMVDTGQIKFNPAVELSYLASEEQKDFLSAMDYAQAAPSLSQAQRIKKLAQEGECTLDAMCEIMNEIKKGELDRVTFKTDSLRKYFPKSYTNKQMEDKIIQLLEQWQKKREKSMER
;
A
#
# COMPACT_ATOMS: atom_id res chain seq x y z
N MET A 1 -79.96 27.10 31.78
CA MET A 1 -79.13 25.92 31.62
C MET A 1 -78.93 25.72 30.15
N SER A 2 -77.82 26.23 29.58
CA SER A 2 -77.47 26.00 28.18
C SER A 2 -75.99 26.14 28.08
N ALA A 3 -75.28 25.06 27.87
CA ALA A 3 -73.85 25.00 27.66
C ALA A 3 -73.63 25.22 26.18
N GLY A 4 -72.92 26.31 25.83
CA GLY A 4 -72.45 26.59 24.52
C GLY A 4 -70.98 26.06 24.31
N TYR A 5 -70.81 25.14 23.40
CA TYR A 5 -69.53 24.68 22.96
C TYR A 5 -69.04 25.58 21.80
N SER A 6 -67.99 26.37 22.03
CA SER A 6 -67.32 27.12 20.99
C SER A 6 -66.10 26.30 20.49
N VAL A 7 -66.19 25.86 19.25
CA VAL A 7 -65.06 25.14 18.58
C VAL A 7 -64.22 26.17 17.88
N GLY A 8 -63.03 26.47 18.46
CA GLY A 8 -62.04 27.34 17.85
C GLY A 8 -61.23 26.58 16.81
N PHE A 9 -61.40 26.93 15.54
CA PHE A 9 -60.52 26.48 14.46
C PHE A 9 -59.20 27.29 14.50
N ALA A 10 -58.11 26.63 14.91
CA ALA A 10 -56.78 27.21 14.80
C ALA A 10 -56.25 26.95 13.40
N PHE A 11 -56.14 28.01 12.60
CA PHE A 11 -55.38 28.02 11.34
C PHE A 11 -53.89 27.93 11.64
N GLY A 12 -53.32 26.77 11.46
CA GLY A 12 -51.85 26.56 11.47
C GLY A 12 -51.22 27.23 10.27
N SER A 13 -50.49 28.34 10.52
CA SER A 13 -49.66 28.99 9.54
C SER A 13 -48.50 28.09 9.17
N HIS A 14 -48.60 27.41 8.06
CA HIS A 14 -47.52 26.62 7.50
C HIS A 14 -46.50 27.57 6.87
N LEU A 15 -45.48 27.93 7.64
CA LEU A 15 -44.30 28.66 7.11
C LEU A 15 -43.60 27.75 6.11
N LEU A 16 -43.80 28.04 4.82
CA LEU A 16 -43.00 27.52 3.72
C LEU A 16 -41.53 28.01 3.89
N VAL A 17 -40.69 27.13 4.42
CA VAL A 17 -39.24 27.33 4.40
C VAL A 17 -38.82 27.15 2.93
N PRO A 18 -38.21 28.16 2.29
CA PRO A 18 -37.71 27.99 0.93
C PRO A 18 -36.55 26.98 0.94
N PRO A 19 -36.43 26.10 -0.06
CA PRO A 19 -35.34 25.15 -0.12
C PRO A 19 -34.01 25.90 -0.23
N LYS A 20 -33.09 25.65 0.71
CA LYS A 20 -31.70 26.14 0.64
C LYS A 20 -31.09 25.68 -0.68
N SER A 21 -30.79 26.62 -1.55
CA SER A 21 -30.15 26.36 -2.84
C SER A 21 -28.75 25.74 -2.65
N PRO A 22 -28.47 24.53 -3.15
CA PRO A 22 -27.16 23.88 -2.98
C PRO A 22 -26.11 24.33 -4.02
N GLN A 23 -26.35 25.43 -4.74
CA GLN A 23 -25.55 25.75 -5.93
C GLN A 23 -24.20 26.42 -5.67
N LYS A 24 -23.97 27.06 -4.52
CA LYS A 24 -22.67 27.74 -4.30
C LYS A 24 -21.53 26.81 -3.91
N SER A 25 -21.78 25.73 -3.19
CA SER A 25 -20.73 24.79 -2.76
C SER A 25 -20.22 23.88 -3.89
N VAL A 26 -21.11 23.51 -4.82
CA VAL A 26 -20.77 22.66 -5.97
C VAL A 26 -19.94 23.43 -7.01
N LEU A 27 -20.24 24.69 -7.24
CA LEU A 27 -19.47 25.53 -8.19
C LEU A 27 -18.07 25.90 -7.67
N GLN A 28 -17.92 26.10 -6.36
CA GLN A 28 -16.61 26.35 -5.76
C GLN A 28 -15.71 25.11 -5.81
N ASN A 29 -16.27 23.93 -5.56
CA ASN A 29 -15.52 22.67 -5.64
C ASN A 29 -15.08 22.34 -7.07
N SER A 30 -15.92 22.60 -8.08
CA SER A 30 -15.57 22.34 -9.48
C SER A 30 -14.47 23.28 -9.99
N ALA A 31 -14.48 24.56 -9.57
CA ALA A 31 -13.43 25.50 -9.90
C ALA A 31 -12.08 25.15 -9.27
N GLN A 32 -12.08 24.71 -8.00
CA GLN A 32 -10.87 24.24 -7.29
C GLN A 32 -10.31 22.94 -7.89
N LEU A 33 -11.18 22.01 -8.29
CA LEU A 33 -10.77 20.78 -8.98
C LEU A 33 -10.16 21.08 -10.35
N GLY A 34 -10.72 22.04 -11.08
CA GLY A 34 -10.18 22.50 -12.36
C GLY A 34 -8.80 23.15 -12.22
N GLN A 35 -8.59 23.98 -11.22
CA GLN A 35 -7.30 24.62 -10.94
C GLN A 35 -6.22 23.60 -10.52
N LYS A 36 -6.54 22.66 -9.65
CA LYS A 36 -5.62 21.58 -9.26
C LYS A 36 -5.23 20.70 -10.45
N SER A 37 -6.19 20.37 -11.31
CA SER A 37 -5.93 19.58 -12.52
C SER A 37 -5.02 20.33 -13.51
N TRP A 38 -5.23 21.63 -13.70
CA TRP A 38 -4.41 22.47 -14.56
C TRP A 38 -2.97 22.60 -14.03
N ALA A 39 -2.80 22.85 -12.74
CA ALA A 39 -1.48 22.94 -12.11
C ALA A 39 -0.68 21.64 -12.23
N VAL A 40 -1.31 20.48 -12.03
CA VAL A 40 -0.66 19.17 -12.22
C VAL A 40 -0.21 18.96 -13.67
N ASN A 41 -1.02 19.36 -14.65
CA ASN A 41 -0.64 19.26 -16.07
C ASN A 41 0.54 20.16 -16.39
N GLN A 42 0.55 21.39 -15.89
CA GLN A 42 1.64 22.35 -16.11
C GLN A 42 2.97 21.84 -15.52
N VAL A 43 2.93 21.28 -14.30
CA VAL A 43 4.13 20.67 -13.69
C VAL A 43 4.59 19.46 -14.49
N ALA A 44 3.68 18.59 -14.93
CA ALA A 44 4.00 17.43 -15.74
C ALA A 44 4.69 17.81 -17.07
N GLU A 45 4.22 18.86 -17.74
CA GLU A 45 4.85 19.37 -18.96
C GLU A 45 6.25 19.96 -18.71
N GLN A 46 6.44 20.65 -17.59
CA GLN A 46 7.72 21.27 -17.23
C GLN A 46 8.77 20.25 -16.79
N SER A 47 8.37 19.21 -16.05
CA SER A 47 9.27 18.16 -15.54
C SER A 47 9.54 17.05 -16.56
N GLY A 48 8.70 16.90 -17.58
CA GLY A 48 8.73 15.76 -18.50
C GLY A 48 8.14 14.48 -17.90
N ASP A 49 7.51 14.57 -16.75
CA ASP A 49 6.86 13.46 -16.07
C ASP A 49 5.42 13.24 -16.55
N SER A 50 4.88 12.04 -16.34
CA SER A 50 3.46 11.83 -16.57
C SER A 50 2.62 12.51 -15.47
N ARG A 51 1.41 12.94 -15.81
CA ARG A 51 0.45 13.48 -14.84
C ARG A 51 0.25 12.55 -13.62
N VAL A 52 0.21 11.25 -13.86
CA VAL A 52 0.06 10.24 -12.79
C VAL A 52 1.27 10.28 -11.86
N GLN A 53 2.47 10.44 -12.41
CA GLN A 53 3.70 10.51 -11.61
C GLN A 53 3.71 11.77 -10.74
N VAL A 54 3.34 12.92 -11.28
CA VAL A 54 3.21 14.17 -10.51
C VAL A 54 2.20 14.01 -9.36
N GLN A 55 1.06 13.38 -9.61
CA GLN A 55 0.08 13.10 -8.56
C GLN A 55 0.63 12.20 -7.46
N ARG A 56 1.47 11.22 -7.81
CA ARG A 56 2.13 10.37 -6.82
C ARG A 56 3.14 11.15 -5.96
N TYR A 57 3.91 12.07 -6.56
CA TYR A 57 4.80 12.95 -5.80
C TYR A 57 4.02 13.85 -4.84
N ILE A 58 2.92 14.47 -5.32
CA ILE A 58 2.05 15.26 -4.47
C ILE A 58 1.49 14.41 -3.32
N ARG A 59 1.16 13.13 -3.59
CA ARG A 59 0.62 12.24 -2.57
C ARG A 59 1.63 11.96 -1.44
N LEU A 60 2.93 11.96 -1.71
CA LEU A 60 3.95 11.78 -0.67
C LEU A 60 3.94 12.90 0.38
N THR A 61 3.43 14.09 0.06
CA THR A 61 3.31 15.20 1.03
C THR A 61 2.30 14.94 2.15
N GLU A 62 1.49 13.89 2.03
CA GLU A 62 0.55 13.43 3.06
C GLU A 62 1.22 12.49 4.09
N LEU A 63 2.48 12.11 3.87
CA LEU A 63 3.24 11.33 4.83
C LEU A 63 3.68 12.21 6.01
N ILE A 64 3.75 11.58 7.20
CA ILE A 64 4.39 12.23 8.35
C ILE A 64 5.88 12.43 8.07
N PRO A 65 6.53 13.45 8.68
CA PRO A 65 7.92 13.79 8.37
C PRO A 65 8.89 12.62 8.49
N GLU A 66 8.71 11.75 9.47
CA GLU A 66 9.56 10.60 9.73
C GLU A 66 9.52 9.58 8.57
N LEU A 67 8.33 9.30 8.03
CA LEU A 67 8.18 8.42 6.87
C LEU A 67 8.72 9.06 5.60
N LEU A 68 8.53 10.37 5.43
CA LEU A 68 9.04 11.11 4.28
C LEU A 68 10.58 11.08 4.28
N ASP A 69 11.22 11.29 5.42
CA ASP A 69 12.67 11.20 5.58
C ASP A 69 13.20 9.79 5.24
N MET A 70 12.47 8.74 5.63
CA MET A 70 12.80 7.37 5.23
C MET A 70 12.68 7.12 3.72
N VAL A 71 11.80 7.84 3.02
CA VAL A 71 11.73 7.78 1.56
C VAL A 71 12.90 8.50 0.94
N ASP A 72 13.25 9.68 1.44
CA ASP A 72 14.37 10.49 0.93
C ASP A 72 15.72 9.80 1.14
N THR A 73 15.89 9.09 2.26
CA THR A 73 17.08 8.28 2.55
C THR A 73 17.09 6.92 1.82
N GLY A 74 16.00 6.57 1.11
CA GLY A 74 15.89 5.33 0.35
C GLY A 74 15.59 4.08 1.20
N GLN A 75 15.29 4.23 2.48
CA GLN A 75 14.89 3.12 3.36
C GLN A 75 13.53 2.56 2.93
N ILE A 76 12.58 3.43 2.57
CA ILE A 76 11.30 3.05 1.99
C ILE A 76 11.30 3.40 0.50
N LYS A 77 10.91 2.45 -0.34
CA LYS A 77 10.81 2.69 -1.79
C LYS A 77 9.61 3.55 -2.12
N PHE A 78 9.70 4.32 -3.21
CA PHE A 78 8.68 5.24 -3.68
C PHE A 78 7.26 4.62 -3.77
N ASN A 79 7.12 3.45 -4.42
CA ASN A 79 5.80 2.85 -4.62
C ASN A 79 5.11 2.41 -3.31
N PRO A 80 5.77 1.70 -2.37
CA PRO A 80 5.23 1.47 -1.03
C PRO A 80 4.85 2.76 -0.30
N ALA A 81 5.69 3.80 -0.36
CA ALA A 81 5.44 5.08 0.29
C ALA A 81 4.15 5.76 -0.20
N VAL A 82 3.89 5.71 -1.51
CA VAL A 82 2.64 6.22 -2.09
C VAL A 82 1.42 5.48 -1.53
N GLU A 83 1.50 4.16 -1.32
CA GLU A 83 0.39 3.41 -0.71
C GLU A 83 0.21 3.75 0.78
N LEU A 84 1.31 3.94 1.52
CA LEU A 84 1.28 4.33 2.93
C LEU A 84 0.73 5.75 3.15
N SER A 85 0.87 6.65 2.17
CA SER A 85 0.31 8.00 2.26
C SER A 85 -1.22 8.06 2.31
N TYR A 86 -1.90 6.93 2.12
CA TYR A 86 -3.36 6.83 2.28
C TYR A 86 -3.79 6.51 3.73
N LEU A 87 -2.85 6.21 4.62
CA LEU A 87 -3.10 5.99 6.04
C LEU A 87 -3.34 7.33 6.75
N ALA A 88 -4.16 7.33 7.79
CA ALA A 88 -4.29 8.47 8.69
C ALA A 88 -2.98 8.71 9.47
N SER A 89 -2.73 9.91 9.96
CA SER A 89 -1.47 10.26 10.63
C SER A 89 -1.17 9.37 11.84
N GLU A 90 -2.18 8.93 12.58
CA GLU A 90 -1.98 8.00 13.71
C GLU A 90 -1.61 6.60 13.22
N GLU A 91 -2.28 6.10 12.17
CA GLU A 91 -1.94 4.81 11.55
C GLU A 91 -0.52 4.82 10.96
N GLN A 92 -0.05 5.96 10.46
CA GLN A 92 1.33 6.11 9.99
C GLN A 92 2.36 6.00 11.13
N LYS A 93 2.03 6.51 12.33
CA LYS A 93 2.89 6.33 13.53
C LYS A 93 2.89 4.88 14.01
N ASP A 94 1.73 4.22 14.01
CA ASP A 94 1.63 2.79 14.33
C ASP A 94 2.44 1.97 13.32
N PHE A 95 2.41 2.36 12.05
CA PHE A 95 3.19 1.71 11.01
C PHE A 95 4.71 1.86 11.23
N LEU A 96 5.20 3.01 11.71
CA LEU A 96 6.61 3.16 12.12
C LEU A 96 6.99 2.15 13.20
N SER A 97 6.12 1.98 14.20
CA SER A 97 6.33 1.00 15.27
C SER A 97 6.35 -0.44 14.73
N ALA A 98 5.47 -0.76 13.78
CA ALA A 98 5.44 -2.07 13.11
C ALA A 98 6.69 -2.32 12.26
N MET A 99 7.22 -1.30 11.57
CA MET A 99 8.49 -1.38 10.83
C MET A 99 9.67 -1.64 11.76
N ASP A 100 9.71 -0.92 12.89
CA ASP A 100 10.77 -1.07 13.89
C ASP A 100 10.73 -2.47 14.53
N TYR A 101 9.54 -2.98 14.81
CA TYR A 101 9.36 -4.34 15.31
C TYR A 101 9.83 -5.39 14.30
N ALA A 102 9.47 -5.26 13.03
CA ALA A 102 9.83 -6.20 11.98
C ALA A 102 11.28 -6.05 11.48
N GLN A 103 11.97 -4.96 11.85
CA GLN A 103 13.32 -4.60 11.37
C GLN A 103 13.44 -4.69 9.83
N ALA A 104 12.36 -4.35 9.12
CA ALA A 104 12.28 -4.50 7.68
C ALA A 104 11.47 -3.37 7.03
N ALA A 105 11.90 -2.97 5.84
CA ALA A 105 11.14 -2.05 5.01
C ALA A 105 9.96 -2.77 4.31
N PRO A 106 8.81 -2.08 4.12
CA PRO A 106 7.64 -2.68 3.51
C PRO A 106 7.86 -2.99 2.03
N SER A 107 7.37 -4.13 1.59
CA SER A 107 7.17 -4.40 0.18
C SER A 107 5.90 -3.69 -0.33
N LEU A 108 5.77 -3.53 -1.65
CA LEU A 108 4.56 -2.96 -2.25
C LEU A 108 3.29 -3.72 -1.86
N SER A 109 3.36 -5.06 -1.84
CA SER A 109 2.22 -5.91 -1.47
C SER A 109 1.81 -5.72 -0.01
N GLN A 110 2.76 -5.59 0.91
CA GLN A 110 2.49 -5.30 2.32
C GLN A 110 1.84 -3.93 2.49
N ALA A 111 2.40 -2.89 1.86
CA ALA A 111 1.84 -1.53 1.89
C ALA A 111 0.40 -1.46 1.33
N GLN A 112 0.11 -2.18 0.25
CA GLN A 112 -1.24 -2.26 -0.33
C GLN A 112 -2.23 -2.95 0.61
N ARG A 113 -1.82 -4.01 1.29
CA ARG A 113 -2.67 -4.72 2.27
C ARG A 113 -2.94 -3.85 3.50
N ILE A 114 -1.93 -3.17 4.02
CA ILE A 114 -2.08 -2.23 5.15
C ILE A 114 -3.05 -1.10 4.76
N LYS A 115 -2.87 -0.50 3.57
CA LYS A 115 -3.80 0.50 3.05
C LYS A 115 -5.24 -0.04 2.97
N LYS A 116 -5.42 -1.28 2.54
CA LYS A 116 -6.74 -1.90 2.46
C LYS A 116 -7.37 -2.02 3.85
N LEU A 117 -6.62 -2.48 4.85
CA LEU A 117 -7.09 -2.53 6.25
C LEU A 117 -7.48 -1.13 6.77
N ALA A 118 -6.69 -0.09 6.44
CA ALA A 118 -7.03 1.28 6.81
C ALA A 118 -8.35 1.74 6.18
N GLN A 119 -8.61 1.39 4.92
CA GLN A 119 -9.87 1.70 4.24
C GLN A 119 -11.07 0.93 4.82
N GLU A 120 -10.86 -0.25 5.37
CA GLU A 120 -11.87 -1.08 6.04
C GLU A 120 -12.06 -0.71 7.52
N GLY A 121 -11.20 0.15 8.07
CA GLY A 121 -11.22 0.56 9.49
C GLY A 121 -10.68 -0.51 10.44
N GLU A 122 -9.95 -1.47 9.93
CA GLU A 122 -9.37 -2.61 10.67
C GLU A 122 -7.85 -2.50 10.84
N CYS A 123 -7.28 -1.32 10.58
CA CYS A 123 -5.84 -1.08 10.61
C CYS A 123 -5.34 -0.91 12.05
N THR A 124 -5.01 -2.02 12.69
CA THR A 124 -4.42 -2.04 14.03
C THR A 124 -2.92 -2.28 13.96
N LEU A 125 -2.18 -1.86 15.00
CA LEU A 125 -0.75 -2.13 15.12
C LEU A 125 -0.43 -3.62 15.01
N ASP A 126 -1.23 -4.49 15.66
CA ASP A 126 -1.03 -5.95 15.61
C ASP A 126 -1.17 -6.49 14.17
N ALA A 127 -2.21 -6.06 13.45
CA ALA A 127 -2.41 -6.44 12.04
C ALA A 127 -1.27 -5.95 11.13
N MET A 128 -0.75 -4.74 11.38
CA MET A 128 0.43 -4.24 10.67
C MET A 128 1.67 -5.09 10.97
N CYS A 129 1.90 -5.44 12.26
CA CYS A 129 3.01 -6.30 12.66
C CYS A 129 2.92 -7.69 12.02
N GLU A 130 1.73 -8.30 11.96
CA GLU A 130 1.52 -9.58 11.28
C GLU A 130 1.90 -9.51 9.80
N ILE A 131 1.41 -8.47 9.09
CA ILE A 131 1.73 -8.26 7.67
C ILE A 131 3.22 -8.01 7.47
N MET A 132 3.86 -7.23 8.33
CA MET A 132 5.29 -6.89 8.22
C MET A 132 6.20 -8.08 8.52
N ASN A 133 5.79 -8.97 9.46
CA ASN A 133 6.53 -10.18 9.81
C ASN A 133 6.32 -11.35 8.86
N GLU A 134 5.40 -11.24 7.91
CA GLU A 134 5.24 -12.29 6.90
C GLU A 134 6.55 -12.51 6.14
N ILE A 135 7.16 -13.67 6.36
CA ILE A 135 8.28 -14.11 5.56
C ILE A 135 7.78 -14.28 4.13
N LYS A 136 8.36 -13.55 3.19
CA LYS A 136 8.01 -13.66 1.77
C LYS A 136 8.07 -15.14 1.39
N LYS A 137 6.92 -15.73 1.04
CA LYS A 137 6.79 -17.14 0.64
C LYS A 137 7.82 -17.60 -0.40
N GLY A 138 8.48 -16.68 -1.10
CA GLY A 138 9.52 -16.97 -2.07
C GLY A 138 10.96 -16.95 -1.54
N GLU A 139 11.19 -16.52 -0.29
CA GLU A 139 12.56 -16.50 0.27
C GLU A 139 12.92 -17.79 1.01
N LEU A 140 11.94 -18.46 1.65
CA LEU A 140 12.17 -19.75 2.32
C LEU A 140 12.32 -20.92 1.34
N ASP A 141 11.66 -20.83 0.18
CA ASP A 141 11.60 -21.94 -0.81
C ASP A 141 12.57 -21.75 -1.98
N ARG A 142 13.39 -20.69 -1.98
CA ARG A 142 14.30 -20.40 -3.08
C ARG A 142 15.75 -20.36 -2.62
N VAL A 143 16.50 -21.36 -3.01
CA VAL A 143 17.97 -21.35 -2.92
C VAL A 143 18.53 -20.71 -4.19
N THR A 144 19.13 -19.52 -4.07
CA THR A 144 19.72 -18.79 -5.19
C THR A 144 21.24 -18.88 -5.14
N PHE A 145 21.83 -19.41 -6.19
CA PHE A 145 23.28 -19.43 -6.35
C PHE A 145 23.72 -18.31 -7.30
N LYS A 146 24.84 -17.64 -6.99
CA LYS A 146 25.45 -16.71 -7.94
C LYS A 146 25.95 -17.50 -9.17
N THR A 147 25.57 -17.10 -10.37
CA THR A 147 25.94 -17.76 -11.62
C THR A 147 27.44 -17.95 -11.76
N ASP A 148 28.23 -16.95 -11.35
CA ASP A 148 29.68 -17.02 -11.39
C ASP A 148 30.30 -18.12 -10.50
N SER A 149 29.63 -18.40 -9.36
CA SER A 149 30.04 -19.47 -8.47
C SER A 149 29.76 -20.85 -9.07
N LEU A 150 28.63 -21.01 -9.76
CA LEU A 150 28.29 -22.25 -10.46
C LEU A 150 29.12 -22.47 -11.72
N ARG A 151 29.48 -21.42 -12.45
CA ARG A 151 30.29 -21.47 -13.66
C ARG A 151 31.68 -22.06 -13.45
N LYS A 152 32.18 -22.10 -12.22
CA LYS A 152 33.45 -22.78 -11.87
C LYS A 152 33.38 -24.30 -12.03
N TYR A 153 32.19 -24.87 -11.91
CA TYR A 153 31.94 -26.32 -11.90
C TYR A 153 31.29 -26.85 -13.18
N PHE A 154 30.80 -25.94 -14.04
CA PHE A 154 30.07 -26.30 -15.26
C PHE A 154 30.75 -25.75 -16.51
N PRO A 155 30.71 -26.49 -17.63
CA PRO A 155 31.19 -26.00 -18.92
C PRO A 155 30.44 -24.72 -19.34
N LYS A 156 31.12 -23.85 -20.10
CA LYS A 156 30.55 -22.58 -20.59
C LYS A 156 29.31 -22.77 -21.49
N SER A 157 29.19 -23.95 -22.12
CA SER A 157 28.08 -24.31 -23.00
C SER A 157 26.77 -24.67 -22.26
N TYR A 158 26.85 -24.90 -20.95
CA TYR A 158 25.66 -25.26 -20.16
C TYR A 158 24.73 -24.04 -19.97
N THR A 159 23.45 -24.25 -20.26
CA THR A 159 22.39 -23.31 -19.93
C THR A 159 22.06 -23.35 -18.43
N ASN A 160 21.40 -22.30 -17.89
CA ASN A 160 20.99 -22.28 -16.49
C ASN A 160 20.13 -23.49 -16.13
N LYS A 161 19.22 -23.90 -17.00
CA LYS A 161 18.37 -25.08 -16.81
C LYS A 161 19.17 -26.37 -16.74
N GLN A 162 20.13 -26.56 -17.64
CA GLN A 162 21.00 -27.74 -17.63
C GLN A 162 21.89 -27.82 -16.37
N MET A 163 22.31 -26.67 -15.82
CA MET A 163 23.04 -26.62 -14.54
C MET A 163 22.12 -27.03 -13.39
N GLU A 164 20.87 -26.54 -13.37
CA GLU A 164 19.86 -26.89 -12.39
C GLU A 164 19.54 -28.38 -12.40
N ASP A 165 19.21 -28.96 -13.58
CA ASP A 165 18.93 -30.39 -13.75
C ASP A 165 20.10 -31.25 -13.25
N LYS A 166 21.34 -30.85 -13.53
CA LYS A 166 22.53 -31.57 -13.09
C LYS A 166 22.75 -31.50 -11.58
N ILE A 167 22.45 -30.37 -10.96
CA ILE A 167 22.51 -30.21 -9.50
C ILE A 167 21.48 -31.14 -8.84
N ILE A 168 20.23 -31.14 -9.32
CA ILE A 168 19.19 -32.02 -8.82
C ILE A 168 19.61 -33.49 -8.91
N GLN A 169 20.13 -33.90 -10.06
CA GLN A 169 20.61 -35.27 -10.26
C GLN A 169 21.72 -35.67 -9.26
N LEU A 170 22.64 -34.76 -8.96
CA LEU A 170 23.71 -34.99 -7.99
C LEU A 170 23.15 -35.08 -6.56
N LEU A 171 22.18 -34.27 -6.22
CA LEU A 171 21.51 -34.29 -4.89
C LEU A 171 20.72 -35.59 -4.70
N GLU A 172 20.03 -36.09 -5.71
CA GLU A 172 19.34 -37.39 -5.66
C GLU A 172 20.33 -38.57 -5.43
N GLN A 173 21.47 -38.54 -6.12
CA GLN A 173 22.52 -39.55 -5.92
C GLN A 173 23.11 -39.47 -4.52
N TRP A 174 23.31 -38.27 -3.99
CA TRP A 174 23.82 -38.05 -2.64
C TRP A 174 22.81 -38.55 -1.60
N GLN A 175 21.51 -38.29 -1.77
CA GLN A 175 20.47 -38.77 -0.90
C GLN A 175 20.43 -40.29 -0.85
N LYS A 176 20.43 -40.97 -1.99
CA LYS A 176 20.46 -42.43 -2.08
C LYS A 176 21.68 -43.06 -1.38
N LYS A 177 22.85 -42.41 -1.48
CA LYS A 177 24.06 -42.84 -0.77
C LYS A 177 23.92 -42.69 0.72
N ARG A 178 23.33 -41.60 1.18
CA ARG A 178 23.11 -41.33 2.60
C ARG A 178 22.14 -42.33 3.23
N GLU A 179 21.03 -42.64 2.57
CA GLU A 179 20.05 -43.63 3.00
C GLU A 179 20.70 -45.00 3.17
N LYS A 180 21.47 -45.46 2.18
CA LYS A 180 22.24 -46.76 2.29
C LYS A 180 23.30 -46.77 3.38
N SER A 181 23.81 -45.60 3.78
CA SER A 181 24.78 -45.48 4.85
C SER A 181 24.12 -45.51 6.25
N MET A 182 22.84 -45.16 6.36
CA MET A 182 22.09 -45.19 7.61
C MET A 182 21.44 -46.55 7.88
N GLU A 183 21.30 -47.41 6.85
CA GLU A 183 20.79 -48.81 6.98
C GLU A 183 21.86 -49.82 7.35
N ARG A 184 23.13 -49.42 7.53
CA ARG A 184 24.24 -50.26 7.98
C ARG A 184 24.60 -49.99 9.42
#